data_bcb044733f0b4a7a90bfcee33dc30c21
#
_entry.id   bcb044733f0b4a7a90bfcee33dc30c21
#
_cell.length_a   1.000
_cell.length_b   1.000
_cell.length_c   1.000
_cell.angle_alpha   90.00
_cell.angle_beta   90.00
_cell.angle_gamma   90.00
#
_symmetry.space_group_name_H-M   'P 1'
#
loop_
_entity.id
_entity.type
_entity.pdbx_description
1 polymer ?
#
loop_
_entity_poly.entity_id
_entity_poly.type
_entity_poly.pdbx_seq_one_letter_code
_entity_poly.pdbx_strand_id
1 'polypeptide(L)'
;SLACAVLACAASSASPGAAVASMASQRGDRQDPAQFARQHLAIESLVESVRRTRWEFPDGVNEIEFHVLGVAGKHLPDFSGRRQLVISPFVNTEGLDIVAPSDQVIVVSRPDELELLPSETVDTLDCRWITSIDLDHADASASPLGDLHAKVVVVERARRAHLFVGSANATGAAFGGNIEILIELAGGATA
;
A
#
# COMPACT_ATOMS: atom_id res chain seq x y z
N SER A 1 -0.66 -5.00 9.42
CA SER A 1 -0.58 -5.92 10.55
C SER A 1 -0.57 -7.37 10.06
N LEU A 2 -0.09 -8.30 10.88
CA LEU A 2 0.06 -9.73 10.56
C LEU A 2 -1.23 -10.38 10.01
N ALA A 3 -2.38 -9.91 10.48
CA ALA A 3 -3.70 -10.40 10.07
C ALA A 3 -3.98 -10.24 8.56
N CYS A 4 -3.59 -9.10 7.99
CA CYS A 4 -3.82 -8.86 6.57
C CYS A 4 -2.84 -9.64 5.66
N ALA A 5 -1.57 -9.85 6.09
CA ALA A 5 -0.64 -10.71 5.35
C ALA A 5 -1.16 -12.14 5.26
N VAL A 6 -1.80 -12.61 6.34
CA VAL A 6 -2.44 -13.93 6.40
C VAL A 6 -3.66 -14.01 5.49
N LEU A 7 -4.45 -12.94 5.39
CA LEU A 7 -5.63 -12.87 4.53
C LEU A 7 -5.28 -12.98 3.04
N ALA A 8 -4.24 -12.28 2.60
CA ALA A 8 -3.79 -12.35 1.22
C ALA A 8 -3.11 -13.69 0.88
N CYS A 9 -2.43 -14.33 1.83
CA CYS A 9 -1.94 -15.70 1.66
C CYS A 9 -3.09 -16.72 1.57
N ALA A 10 -4.23 -16.45 2.20
CA ALA A 10 -5.40 -17.32 2.16
C ALA A 10 -6.18 -17.23 0.83
N ALA A 11 -6.09 -16.11 0.12
CA ALA A 11 -6.66 -15.96 -1.22
C ALA A 11 -5.83 -16.67 -2.31
N SER A 12 -4.59 -17.05 -1.99
CA SER A 12 -3.70 -17.82 -2.87
C SER A 12 -3.84 -19.32 -2.60
N SER A 13 -3.74 -20.15 -3.64
CA SER A 13 -3.74 -21.61 -3.57
C SER A 13 -2.56 -22.23 -2.78
N ALA A 14 -1.64 -21.41 -2.26
CA ALA A 14 -0.58 -21.87 -1.36
C ALA A 14 -1.11 -22.08 0.06
N SER A 15 -0.74 -23.20 0.68
CA SER A 15 -1.12 -23.49 2.06
C SER A 15 -0.64 -22.37 3.01
N PRO A 16 -1.53 -21.81 3.86
CA PRO A 16 -1.16 -20.78 4.84
C PRO A 16 0.03 -21.20 5.74
N GLY A 17 0.16 -22.49 6.00
CA GLY A 17 1.25 -23.06 6.79
C GLY A 17 2.63 -22.87 6.17
N ALA A 18 2.75 -22.90 4.84
CA ALA A 18 4.05 -22.74 4.16
C ALA A 18 4.58 -21.30 4.27
N ALA A 19 3.70 -20.30 4.19
CA ALA A 19 4.10 -18.90 4.30
C ALA A 19 4.53 -18.55 5.75
N VAL A 20 3.82 -19.05 6.75
CA VAL A 20 4.17 -18.85 8.16
C VAL A 20 5.48 -19.56 8.52
N ALA A 21 5.70 -20.79 8.01
CA ALA A 21 6.93 -21.53 8.22
C ALA A 21 8.16 -20.82 7.58
N SER A 22 7.99 -20.20 6.41
CA SER A 22 9.05 -19.43 5.77
C SER A 22 9.43 -18.19 6.58
N MET A 23 8.46 -17.48 7.17
CA MET A 23 8.70 -16.32 8.02
C MET A 23 9.39 -16.67 9.34
N ALA A 24 9.06 -17.82 9.94
CA ALA A 24 9.66 -18.30 11.19
C ALA A 24 11.13 -18.74 10.99
N SER A 25 11.46 -19.29 9.83
CA SER A 25 12.82 -19.75 9.51
C SER A 25 13.84 -18.60 9.38
N GLN A 26 13.39 -17.38 9.12
CA GLN A 26 14.27 -16.22 8.97
C GLN A 26 14.66 -15.55 10.32
N ARG A 27 13.91 -15.84 11.39
CA ARG A 27 14.23 -15.35 12.73
C ARG A 27 14.81 -16.50 13.55
N GLY A 28 16.08 -16.59 13.70
CA GLY A 28 16.81 -17.62 14.47
C GLY A 28 16.43 -17.79 15.95
N ASP A 29 15.23 -17.37 16.35
CA ASP A 29 14.67 -17.57 17.68
C ASP A 29 14.02 -18.96 17.80
N ARG A 30 14.46 -19.72 18.79
CA ARG A 30 13.82 -20.96 19.23
C ARG A 30 12.47 -20.63 19.84
N GLN A 31 11.44 -20.46 19.02
CA GLN A 31 10.07 -20.32 19.52
C GLN A 31 9.59 -21.65 20.12
N ASP A 32 8.92 -21.57 21.28
CA ASP A 32 8.26 -22.71 21.91
C ASP A 32 7.29 -23.36 20.90
N PRO A 33 7.46 -24.66 20.56
CA PRO A 33 6.58 -25.34 19.60
C PRO A 33 5.10 -25.25 19.94
N ALA A 34 4.76 -25.21 21.23
CA ALA A 34 3.38 -25.06 21.70
C ALA A 34 2.83 -23.64 21.45
N GLN A 35 3.67 -22.61 21.54
CA GLN A 35 3.32 -21.24 21.20
C GLN A 35 3.10 -21.11 19.68
N PHE A 36 3.97 -21.69 18.89
CA PHE A 36 3.83 -21.70 17.43
C PHE A 36 2.54 -22.39 16.98
N ALA A 37 2.20 -23.55 17.55
CA ALA A 37 0.97 -24.26 17.24
C ALA A 37 -0.29 -23.44 17.60
N ARG A 38 -0.29 -22.77 18.76
CA ARG A 38 -1.41 -21.88 19.16
C ARG A 38 -1.56 -20.69 18.22
N GLN A 39 -0.45 -20.07 17.79
CA GLN A 39 -0.47 -18.97 16.83
C GLN A 39 -1.01 -19.43 15.48
N HIS A 40 -0.60 -20.60 15.01
CA HIS A 40 -1.08 -21.17 13.76
C HIS A 40 -2.60 -21.40 13.78
N LEU A 41 -3.13 -22.02 14.82
CA LEU A 41 -4.57 -22.23 14.97
C LEU A 41 -5.35 -20.92 15.04
N ALA A 42 -4.81 -19.90 15.74
CA ALA A 42 -5.44 -18.58 15.81
C ALA A 42 -5.47 -17.89 14.42
N ILE A 43 -4.41 -18.04 13.64
CA ILE A 43 -4.32 -17.53 12.26
C ILE A 43 -5.33 -18.24 11.36
N GLU A 44 -5.43 -19.57 11.41
CA GLU A 44 -6.39 -20.33 10.62
C GLU A 44 -7.84 -19.95 10.96
N SER A 45 -8.15 -19.80 12.26
CA SER A 45 -9.46 -19.35 12.71
C SER A 45 -9.80 -17.95 12.20
N LEU A 46 -8.84 -17.01 12.23
CA LEU A 46 -9.02 -15.67 11.70
C LEU A 46 -9.25 -15.67 10.18
N VAL A 47 -8.46 -16.45 9.45
CA VAL A 47 -8.60 -16.63 8.00
C VAL A 47 -10.01 -17.12 7.65
N GLU A 48 -10.49 -18.13 8.36
CA GLU A 48 -11.81 -18.68 8.12
C GLU A 48 -12.93 -17.68 8.47
N SER A 49 -12.76 -16.91 9.54
CA SER A 49 -13.71 -15.85 9.91
C SER A 49 -13.82 -14.78 8.83
N VAL A 50 -12.69 -14.36 8.29
CA VAL A 50 -12.67 -13.34 7.23
C VAL A 50 -13.25 -13.88 5.92
N ARG A 51 -12.98 -15.13 5.56
CA ARG A 51 -13.59 -15.77 4.38
C ARG A 51 -15.11 -15.83 4.46
N ARG A 52 -15.67 -15.94 5.63
CA ARG A 52 -17.13 -15.95 5.87
C ARG A 52 -17.74 -14.57 5.96
N THR A 53 -16.92 -13.52 6.12
CA THR A 53 -17.40 -12.16 6.21
C THR A 53 -17.94 -11.71 4.85
N ARG A 54 -19.18 -11.20 4.86
CA ARG A 54 -19.75 -10.53 3.69
C ARG A 54 -19.30 -9.08 3.74
N TRP A 55 -18.62 -8.65 2.69
CA TRP A 55 -18.17 -7.27 2.54
C TRP A 55 -19.25 -6.46 1.84
N GLU A 56 -19.62 -5.35 2.43
CA GLU A 56 -20.44 -4.33 1.77
C GLU A 56 -19.49 -3.36 1.07
N PHE A 57 -19.71 -3.16 -0.22
CA PHE A 57 -18.90 -2.23 -0.99
C PHE A 57 -19.37 -0.80 -0.75
N PRO A 58 -18.46 0.17 -0.63
CA PRO A 58 -18.82 1.58 -0.66
C PRO A 58 -19.54 1.94 -1.97
N ASP A 59 -20.37 2.97 -1.94
CA ASP A 59 -21.05 3.46 -3.14
C ASP A 59 -20.04 3.78 -4.25
N GLY A 60 -20.32 3.31 -5.46
CA GLY A 60 -19.46 3.49 -6.62
C GLY A 60 -18.29 2.48 -6.74
N VAL A 61 -18.02 1.68 -5.71
CA VAL A 61 -17.00 0.60 -5.74
C VAL A 61 -17.66 -0.70 -6.22
N ASN A 62 -17.05 -1.33 -7.20
CA ASN A 62 -17.55 -2.58 -7.80
C ASN A 62 -16.62 -3.77 -7.50
N GLU A 63 -15.36 -3.51 -7.17
CA GLU A 63 -14.33 -4.51 -6.93
C GLU A 63 -13.45 -4.09 -5.76
N ILE A 64 -13.04 -5.06 -4.95
CA ILE A 64 -12.04 -4.89 -3.90
C ILE A 64 -11.03 -6.03 -4.03
N GLU A 65 -9.75 -5.67 -4.14
CA GLU A 65 -8.64 -6.62 -4.16
C GLU A 65 -7.61 -6.29 -3.09
N PHE A 66 -6.97 -7.34 -2.54
CA PHE A 66 -5.93 -7.21 -1.52
C PHE A 66 -4.59 -7.65 -2.11
N HIS A 67 -3.62 -6.76 -2.12
CA HIS A 67 -2.26 -7.02 -2.59
C HIS A 67 -1.32 -7.08 -1.40
N VAL A 68 -0.53 -8.15 -1.31
CA VAL A 68 0.55 -8.31 -0.33
C VAL A 68 1.87 -8.22 -1.06
N LEU A 69 2.68 -7.24 -0.70
CA LEU A 69 3.99 -7.00 -1.26
C LEU A 69 5.07 -7.65 -0.38
N GLY A 70 6.25 -7.87 -0.94
CA GLY A 70 7.41 -8.40 -0.21
C GLY A 70 7.31 -9.90 0.15
N VAL A 71 6.31 -10.62 -0.37
CA VAL A 71 6.18 -12.07 -0.20
C VAL A 71 6.52 -12.78 -1.51
N ALA A 72 7.38 -13.80 -1.43
CA ALA A 72 7.82 -14.54 -2.61
C ALA A 72 6.65 -15.10 -3.44
N GLY A 73 6.76 -14.98 -4.75
CA GLY A 73 5.73 -15.46 -5.69
C GLY A 73 4.50 -14.56 -5.83
N LYS A 74 4.50 -13.36 -5.23
CA LYS A 74 3.47 -12.34 -5.44
C LYS A 74 3.93 -11.33 -6.48
N HIS A 75 2.99 -10.90 -7.30
CA HIS A 75 3.22 -9.85 -8.28
C HIS A 75 2.80 -8.50 -7.72
N LEU A 76 3.47 -7.45 -8.20
CA LEU A 76 3.04 -6.08 -7.93
C LEU A 76 1.69 -5.82 -8.61
N PRO A 77 0.82 -4.99 -8.01
CA PRO A 77 -0.36 -4.50 -8.69
C PRO A 77 0.04 -3.72 -9.95
N ASP A 78 -0.85 -3.69 -10.91
CA ASP A 78 -0.67 -2.85 -12.09
C ASP A 78 -1.07 -1.41 -11.77
N PHE A 79 -0.12 -0.48 -11.80
CA PHE A 79 -0.35 0.95 -11.59
C PHE A 79 -0.46 1.73 -12.90
N SER A 80 -0.43 1.08 -14.06
CA SER A 80 -0.52 1.78 -15.34
C SER A 80 -1.91 2.41 -15.55
N GLY A 81 -1.94 3.58 -16.18
CA GLY A 81 -3.18 4.29 -16.47
C GLY A 81 -2.93 5.58 -17.25
N ARG A 82 -4.00 6.32 -17.53
CA ARG A 82 -3.93 7.58 -18.28
C ARG A 82 -3.50 8.74 -17.39
N ARG A 83 -4.04 8.79 -16.17
CA ARG A 83 -3.74 9.81 -15.16
C ARG A 83 -3.57 9.14 -13.81
N GLN A 84 -2.68 9.72 -13.01
CA GLN A 84 -2.39 9.20 -11.68
C GLN A 84 -2.25 10.32 -10.65
N LEU A 85 -2.64 9.99 -9.42
CA LEU A 85 -2.33 10.77 -8.24
C LEU A 85 -1.63 9.84 -7.24
N VAL A 86 -0.44 10.23 -6.82
CA VAL A 86 0.32 9.53 -5.77
C VAL A 86 0.38 10.44 -4.54
N ILE A 87 -0.07 9.96 -3.40
CA ILE A 87 0.06 10.64 -2.11
C ILE A 87 0.88 9.72 -1.21
N SER A 88 2.06 10.18 -0.79
CA SER A 88 2.94 9.39 0.07
C SER A 88 3.84 10.31 0.91
N PRO A 89 4.01 10.07 2.21
CA PRO A 89 4.90 10.87 3.05
C PRO A 89 6.38 10.69 2.70
N PHE A 90 6.74 9.55 2.12
CA PHE A 90 8.09 9.22 1.69
C PHE A 90 8.07 8.77 0.23
N VAL A 91 8.94 9.37 -0.58
CA VAL A 91 9.05 9.08 -2.01
C VAL A 91 10.52 8.95 -2.40
N ASN A 92 10.80 8.12 -3.38
CA ASN A 92 12.08 8.12 -4.09
C ASN A 92 11.88 7.70 -5.55
N THR A 93 12.88 7.92 -6.38
CA THR A 93 12.82 7.63 -7.82
C THR A 93 12.38 6.19 -8.10
N GLU A 94 13.00 5.21 -7.42
CA GLU A 94 12.70 3.79 -7.62
C GLU A 94 11.23 3.46 -7.30
N GLY A 95 10.67 4.04 -6.25
CA GLY A 95 9.26 3.86 -5.90
C GLY A 95 8.32 4.55 -6.87
N LEU A 96 8.66 5.76 -7.31
CA LEU A 96 7.88 6.50 -8.30
C LEU A 96 7.88 5.81 -9.66
N ASP A 97 9.00 5.24 -10.11
CA ASP A 97 9.08 4.43 -11.34
C ASP A 97 8.11 3.25 -11.32
N ILE A 98 7.82 2.70 -10.14
CA ILE A 98 6.86 1.60 -9.97
C ILE A 98 5.41 2.11 -9.97
N VAL A 99 5.12 3.13 -9.16
CA VAL A 99 3.72 3.52 -8.89
C VAL A 99 3.20 4.62 -9.82
N ALA A 100 4.07 5.24 -10.60
CA ALA A 100 3.75 6.39 -11.44
C ALA A 100 4.15 6.20 -12.91
N PRO A 101 3.81 5.08 -13.58
CA PRO A 101 4.22 4.81 -14.96
C PRO A 101 3.39 5.55 -16.02
N SER A 102 2.60 6.54 -15.65
CA SER A 102 1.72 7.30 -16.57
C SER A 102 2.35 8.63 -17.00
N ASP A 103 1.93 9.14 -18.15
CA ASP A 103 2.40 10.44 -18.67
C ASP A 103 1.85 11.65 -17.88
N GLN A 104 0.76 11.48 -17.15
CA GLN A 104 0.11 12.51 -16.34
C GLN A 104 0.06 12.06 -14.89
N VAL A 105 1.07 12.44 -14.14
CA VAL A 105 1.20 12.06 -12.72
C VAL A 105 1.26 13.32 -11.87
N ILE A 106 0.42 13.36 -10.83
CA ILE A 106 0.51 14.32 -9.74
C ILE A 106 1.07 13.58 -8.52
N VAL A 107 2.14 14.08 -7.94
CA VAL A 107 2.74 13.55 -6.72
C VAL A 107 2.54 14.55 -5.59
N VAL A 108 1.94 14.10 -4.50
CA VAL A 108 1.79 14.85 -3.26
C VAL A 108 2.64 14.20 -2.18
N SER A 109 3.63 14.91 -1.70
CA SER A 109 4.53 14.42 -0.66
C SER A 109 4.95 15.56 0.28
N ARG A 110 5.80 15.25 1.23
CA ARG A 110 6.44 16.22 2.10
C ARG A 110 7.46 17.04 1.29
N PRO A 111 7.61 18.34 1.56
CA PRO A 111 8.56 19.19 0.84
C PRO A 111 9.99 18.66 0.90
N ASP A 112 10.43 18.24 2.10
CA ASP A 112 11.76 17.70 2.34
C ASP A 112 12.05 16.42 1.53
N GLU A 113 11.04 15.60 1.28
CA GLU A 113 11.17 14.39 0.43
C GLU A 113 11.22 14.74 -1.06
N LEU A 114 10.44 15.73 -1.49
CA LEU A 114 10.47 16.19 -2.88
C LEU A 114 11.79 16.89 -3.24
N GLU A 115 12.40 17.60 -2.31
CA GLU A 115 13.70 18.23 -2.47
C GLU A 115 14.86 17.21 -2.63
N LEU A 116 14.68 15.98 -2.16
CA LEU A 116 15.66 14.89 -2.31
C LEU A 116 15.58 14.19 -3.67
N LEU A 117 14.51 14.41 -4.43
CA LEU A 117 14.38 13.80 -5.75
C LEU A 117 15.35 14.47 -6.76
N PRO A 118 15.95 13.67 -7.67
CA PRO A 118 16.71 14.23 -8.79
C PRO A 118 15.85 15.17 -9.64
N SER A 119 16.46 16.24 -10.16
CA SER A 119 15.77 17.21 -11.03
C SER A 119 15.09 16.55 -12.23
N GLU A 120 15.75 15.56 -12.81
CA GLU A 120 15.20 14.79 -13.96
C GLU A 120 13.89 14.08 -13.60
N THR A 121 13.76 13.59 -12.36
CA THR A 121 12.52 12.98 -11.88
C THR A 121 11.45 14.04 -11.65
N VAL A 122 11.81 15.16 -11.03
CA VAL A 122 10.87 16.26 -10.74
C VAL A 122 10.34 16.89 -12.05
N ASP A 123 11.18 17.02 -13.07
CA ASP A 123 10.81 17.61 -14.36
C ASP A 123 9.80 16.76 -15.15
N THR A 124 9.70 15.47 -14.85
CA THR A 124 8.74 14.55 -15.49
C THR A 124 7.40 14.44 -14.76
N LEU A 125 7.32 14.97 -13.53
CA LEU A 125 6.17 14.83 -12.66
C LEU A 125 5.56 16.19 -12.32
N ASP A 126 4.24 16.28 -12.21
CA ASP A 126 3.57 17.42 -11.59
C ASP A 126 3.64 17.29 -10.07
N CYS A 127 4.79 17.67 -9.50
CA CYS A 127 5.01 17.60 -8.07
C CYS A 127 4.23 18.70 -7.34
N ARG A 128 3.44 18.32 -6.37
CA ARG A 128 2.66 19.19 -5.52
C ARG A 128 3.00 18.95 -4.05
N TRP A 129 3.05 20.03 -3.30
CA TRP A 129 3.08 19.96 -1.84
C TRP A 129 1.89 20.75 -1.30
N ILE A 130 1.35 20.29 -0.21
CA ILE A 130 0.30 21.03 0.51
C ILE A 130 1.02 21.98 1.47
N THR A 131 1.10 23.25 1.11
CA THR A 131 1.55 24.30 2.02
C THR A 131 0.37 24.67 2.93
N SER A 132 0.37 24.20 4.16
CA SER A 132 -0.63 24.49 5.18
C SER A 132 -2.09 24.43 4.70
N ILE A 133 -2.80 23.40 5.12
CA ILE A 133 -4.24 23.60 5.35
C ILE A 133 -4.30 24.58 6.52
N ASP A 134 -4.90 25.74 6.32
CA ASP A 134 -5.31 26.63 7.41
C ASP A 134 -6.27 25.86 8.33
N LEU A 135 -5.71 25.05 9.19
CA LEU A 135 -6.40 24.56 10.36
C LEU A 135 -6.28 25.69 11.36
N ASP A 136 -7.34 26.47 11.51
CA ASP A 136 -7.47 27.64 12.40
C ASP A 136 -7.12 27.37 13.87
N HIS A 137 -6.53 26.21 14.20
CA HIS A 137 -6.18 25.77 15.56
C HIS A 137 -4.91 24.93 15.67
N ALA A 138 -4.03 24.89 14.67
CA ALA A 138 -2.76 24.17 14.82
C ALA A 138 -1.73 25.06 15.49
N ASP A 139 -1.10 24.57 16.57
CA ASP A 139 0.09 25.19 17.17
C ASP A 139 1.10 25.52 16.05
N ALA A 140 1.51 26.78 15.98
CA ALA A 140 2.41 27.31 14.95
C ALA A 140 3.79 26.67 14.92
N SER A 141 4.06 25.67 15.75
CA SER A 141 5.29 24.90 15.85
C SER A 141 5.27 23.55 15.11
N ALA A 142 4.10 23.07 14.69
CA ALA A 142 3.97 21.83 13.92
C ALA A 142 4.01 22.12 12.42
N SER A 143 4.92 21.52 11.67
CA SER A 143 4.88 21.53 10.21
C SER A 143 3.59 20.83 9.76
N PRO A 144 2.69 21.50 9.02
CA PRO A 144 1.41 20.90 8.61
C PRO A 144 1.55 19.60 7.82
N LEU A 145 2.72 19.35 7.25
CA LEU A 145 3.06 18.16 6.47
C LEU A 145 3.95 17.18 7.22
N GLY A 146 4.47 17.54 8.40
CA GLY A 146 5.13 16.58 9.28
C GLY A 146 4.23 15.40 9.63
N ASP A 147 2.92 15.61 9.57
CA ASP A 147 1.89 14.62 9.90
C ASP A 147 1.26 13.92 8.68
N LEU A 148 1.72 14.19 7.46
CA LEU A 148 1.25 13.43 6.30
C LEU A 148 1.63 11.96 6.47
N HIS A 149 0.62 11.09 6.61
CA HIS A 149 0.82 9.65 6.76
C HIS A 149 -0.01 8.83 5.76
N ALA A 150 -0.73 9.48 4.87
CA ALA A 150 -1.51 8.82 3.82
C ALA A 150 -0.59 8.16 2.78
N LYS A 151 -0.93 6.96 2.34
CA LYS A 151 -0.28 6.24 1.26
C LYS A 151 -1.37 5.79 0.31
N VAL A 152 -1.50 6.54 -0.78
CA VAL A 152 -2.60 6.43 -1.72
C VAL A 152 -2.06 6.56 -3.13
N VAL A 153 -2.50 5.67 -4.01
CA VAL A 153 -2.31 5.80 -5.46
C VAL A 153 -3.69 5.73 -6.12
N VAL A 154 -4.04 6.74 -6.88
CA VAL A 154 -5.25 6.74 -7.71
C VAL A 154 -4.84 6.63 -9.16
N VAL A 155 -5.44 5.69 -9.88
CA VAL A 155 -5.15 5.44 -11.30
C VAL A 155 -6.44 5.51 -12.09
N GLU A 156 -6.47 6.32 -13.13
CA GLU A 156 -7.57 6.32 -14.09
C GLU A 156 -7.23 5.45 -15.30
N ARG A 157 -8.02 4.39 -15.51
CA ARG A 157 -7.91 3.48 -16.65
C ARG A 157 -9.22 3.49 -17.44
N ALA A 158 -9.17 3.96 -18.66
CA ALA A 158 -10.36 4.08 -19.53
C ALA A 158 -11.52 4.80 -18.78
N ARG A 159 -12.54 4.05 -18.37
CA ARG A 159 -13.70 4.57 -17.64
C ARG A 159 -13.76 4.11 -16.19
N ARG A 160 -12.66 3.63 -15.66
CA ARG A 160 -12.57 3.15 -14.28
C ARG A 160 -11.52 3.93 -13.51
N ALA A 161 -11.79 4.13 -12.24
CA ALA A 161 -10.82 4.61 -11.27
C ALA A 161 -10.42 3.44 -10.36
N HIS A 162 -9.14 3.31 -10.11
CA HIS A 162 -8.55 2.36 -9.19
C HIS A 162 -7.87 3.14 -8.07
N LEU A 163 -8.30 2.90 -6.84
CA LEU A 163 -7.74 3.50 -5.64
C LEU A 163 -6.97 2.42 -4.88
N PHE A 164 -5.66 2.59 -4.77
CA PHE A 164 -4.80 1.77 -3.93
C PHE A 164 -4.54 2.52 -2.63
N VAL A 165 -4.82 1.91 -1.51
CA VAL A 165 -4.58 2.48 -0.18
C VAL A 165 -4.00 1.42 0.75
N GLY A 166 -3.01 1.80 1.58
CA GLY A 166 -2.41 0.82 2.48
C GLY A 166 -1.19 1.31 3.21
N SER A 167 -0.22 0.40 3.42
CA SER A 167 0.99 0.68 4.19
C SER A 167 2.19 1.09 3.33
N ALA A 168 2.19 0.79 2.03
CA ALA A 168 3.32 1.00 1.15
C ALA A 168 3.55 2.48 0.82
N ASN A 169 4.72 3.01 1.16
CA ASN A 169 5.18 4.29 0.66
C ASN A 169 5.59 4.18 -0.82
N ALA A 170 5.65 5.29 -1.52
CA ALA A 170 6.16 5.35 -2.89
C ALA A 170 7.71 5.29 -2.91
N THR A 171 8.26 4.20 -2.38
CA THR A 171 9.71 3.95 -2.26
C THR A 171 10.05 2.55 -2.76
N GLY A 172 11.24 2.37 -3.32
CA GLY A 172 11.72 1.06 -3.77
C GLY A 172 11.72 0.00 -2.67
N ALA A 173 12.04 0.37 -1.43
CA ALA A 173 12.01 -0.55 -0.29
C ALA A 173 10.61 -1.11 -0.01
N ALA A 174 9.55 -0.30 -0.18
CA ALA A 174 8.17 -0.75 0.02
C ALA A 174 7.75 -1.81 -1.00
N PHE A 175 8.25 -1.73 -2.23
CA PHE A 175 7.89 -2.66 -3.31
C PHE A 175 8.88 -3.82 -3.49
N GLY A 176 10.13 -3.65 -3.01
CA GLY A 176 11.20 -4.63 -3.22
C GLY A 176 11.59 -5.47 -2.00
N GLY A 177 11.36 -4.99 -0.78
CA GLY A 177 11.92 -5.64 0.42
C GLY A 177 11.02 -5.71 1.64
N ASN A 178 10.12 -4.76 1.80
CA ASN A 178 9.22 -4.74 2.95
C ASN A 178 7.99 -5.62 2.71
N ILE A 179 7.41 -6.12 3.80
CA ILE A 179 6.07 -6.71 3.74
C ILE A 179 5.06 -5.57 3.90
N GLU A 180 4.34 -5.29 2.83
CA GLU A 180 3.35 -4.23 2.75
C GLU A 180 2.01 -4.77 2.28
N ILE A 181 0.95 -4.01 2.52
CA ILE A 181 -0.41 -4.34 2.10
C ILE A 181 -1.02 -3.13 1.41
N LEU A 182 -1.60 -3.39 0.24
CA LEU A 182 -2.46 -2.45 -0.45
C LEU A 182 -3.85 -3.06 -0.61
N ILE A 183 -4.86 -2.23 -0.49
CA ILE A 183 -6.24 -2.54 -0.87
C ILE A 183 -6.52 -1.75 -2.14
N GLU A 184 -6.90 -2.45 -3.18
CA GLU A 184 -7.38 -1.85 -4.42
C GLU A 184 -8.90 -1.80 -4.40
N LEU A 185 -9.46 -0.61 -4.56
CA LEU A 185 -10.87 -0.36 -4.75
C LEU A 185 -11.06 0.11 -6.19
N ALA A 186 -11.89 -0.57 -6.97
CA ALA A 186 -12.14 -0.17 -8.34
C ALA A 186 -13.63 0.09 -8.59
N GLY A 187 -13.89 1.18 -9.34
CA GLY A 187 -15.24 1.61 -9.65
C GLY A 187 -15.31 2.43 -10.93
N GLY A 188 -16.48 3.01 -11.22
CA GLY A 188 -16.66 3.91 -12.36
C GLY A 188 -15.87 5.21 -12.18
N ALA A 189 -15.23 5.71 -13.24
CA ALA A 189 -14.50 6.98 -13.22
C ALA A 189 -15.42 8.22 -13.31
N THR A 190 -16.72 8.01 -13.36
CA THR A 190 -17.73 9.08 -13.33
C THR A 190 -18.43 9.07 -11.98
N ALA A 191 -18.04 9.96 -11.11
CA ALA A 191 -18.83 10.40 -9.99
C ALA A 191 -19.44 11.77 -10.31
#